data_486823306ad832210e50fda225511ed9
#
_entry.id   486823306ad832210e50fda225511ed9
#
_cell.length_a   1.000
_cell.length_b   1.000
_cell.length_c   1.000
_cell.angle_alpha   90.00
_cell.angle_beta   90.00
_cell.angle_gamma   90.00
#
_symmetry.space_group_name_H-M   'P 1'
#
loop_
_entity.id
_entity.type
_entity.pdbx_description
1 polymer ?
#
loop_
_entity_poly.entity_id
_entity_poly.type
_entity_poly.pdbx_seq_one_letter_code
_entity_poly.pdbx_strand_id
1 'polypeptide(L)'
;MKKIAFLLLVWCTASSFTLHLMGDSTMADKDLSNGNPERGWGMPFRNFVDDGVQVINYAKNGLSTRSCIDKGIWARVYAAVQPGDYVFIEFGHNDSHRADSTRFTEPWGDYSNNLRRFIQGVRERGGIPVLMTPVARRWFKDGQLDRTSHGEYPAAMKAVARETATVLIDMEAATQDWLASLGDEASRPYYMHLPAGKYACAPQGKTDNTHTVASGARKLAEIACDSLRVRIPAIGEHLVHYDIVVGADGCGDYMTVQEGINAIPDYSHNRITRMLIRAGVYKEEVIIPHSKFRVLICGQGADKTIITYDKYARQLWPGCDFEVGTSGSASVYVHSSYVTFEDLTFENSAGEGKGIDQAVAVFTDGDFLFFHRCRFIGNQDTLYTYGRYGKNGGVKRNYYLDCYIEGTTDFIFGPSICYFENCTLHSKKNSYVTAASTFEGQPYGYVFKNCTLTAAPGVDKCYLGRPWGAYAKTVFLDCTLGGHILPEGWHDWEKPGKPDTKKNSFYAEYGSQGPGARGPRVKWAHTLRAKDLEKYSFEKVMYQQADGIVWNPFDNR
;
A
#
# COMPACT_ATOMS: atom_id res chain seq x y z
N MET A 1 -34.23 -13.47 31.13
CA MET A 1 -33.26 -14.08 30.25
C MET A 1 -33.60 -13.68 28.82
N LYS A 2 -32.98 -12.61 28.29
CA LYS A 2 -33.12 -12.20 26.88
C LYS A 2 -31.77 -12.51 26.21
N LYS A 3 -31.79 -13.47 25.27
CA LYS A 3 -30.65 -13.80 24.41
C LYS A 3 -30.48 -12.66 23.40
N ILE A 4 -29.40 -11.90 23.50
CA ILE A 4 -28.97 -10.97 22.47
C ILE A 4 -28.12 -11.79 21.49
N ALA A 5 -28.67 -12.04 20.32
CA ALA A 5 -27.92 -12.60 19.22
C ALA A 5 -27.04 -11.50 18.60
N PHE A 6 -25.73 -11.62 18.72
CA PHE A 6 -24.77 -10.82 17.95
C PHE A 6 -24.78 -11.33 16.51
N LEU A 7 -25.42 -10.59 15.63
CA LEU A 7 -25.23 -10.77 14.18
C LEU A 7 -23.86 -10.21 13.82
N LEU A 8 -22.90 -11.07 13.52
CA LEU A 8 -21.69 -10.71 12.79
C LEU A 8 -22.12 -10.31 11.36
N LEU A 9 -22.26 -9.00 11.11
CA LEU A 9 -22.30 -8.49 9.75
C LEU A 9 -20.89 -8.64 9.15
N VAL A 10 -20.67 -9.71 8.43
CA VAL A 10 -19.58 -9.79 7.45
C VAL A 10 -19.96 -8.78 6.35
N TRP A 11 -19.35 -7.61 6.37
CA TRP A 11 -19.39 -6.70 5.23
C TRP A 11 -18.57 -7.33 4.11
N CYS A 12 -19.20 -8.17 3.31
CA CYS A 12 -18.76 -8.39 1.95
C CYS A 12 -19.04 -7.06 1.23
N THR A 13 -18.02 -6.23 0.99
CA THR A 13 -18.13 -5.10 0.09
C THR A 13 -18.30 -5.68 -1.31
N ALA A 14 -19.55 -5.99 -1.70
CA ALA A 14 -19.85 -6.16 -3.10
C ALA A 14 -19.49 -4.85 -3.79
N SER A 15 -18.71 -4.92 -4.87
CA SER A 15 -18.42 -3.79 -5.74
C SER A 15 -19.74 -3.08 -6.07
N SER A 16 -19.81 -1.76 -5.87
CA SER A 16 -21.04 -1.01 -6.10
C SER A 16 -21.41 -0.96 -7.59
N PHE A 17 -20.41 -0.99 -8.47
CA PHE A 17 -20.52 -1.07 -9.94
C PHE A 17 -19.16 -1.42 -10.56
N THR A 18 -19.19 -1.78 -11.85
CA THR A 18 -17.98 -2.01 -12.65
C THR A 18 -17.77 -0.87 -13.65
N LEU A 19 -16.52 -0.43 -13.79
CA LEU A 19 -16.06 0.46 -14.87
C LEU A 19 -15.44 -0.40 -15.98
N HIS A 20 -16.10 -0.47 -17.13
CA HIS A 20 -15.61 -1.14 -18.31
C HIS A 20 -14.91 -0.11 -19.22
N LEU A 21 -13.60 -0.25 -19.43
CA LEU A 21 -12.83 0.62 -20.31
C LEU A 21 -12.76 0.00 -21.71
N MET A 22 -13.26 0.67 -22.72
CA MET A 22 -13.27 0.23 -24.12
C MET A 22 -12.64 1.30 -25.01
N GLY A 23 -11.47 0.98 -25.58
CA GLY A 23 -10.68 1.95 -26.34
C GLY A 23 -9.54 1.33 -27.10
N ASP A 24 -8.61 2.17 -27.51
CA ASP A 24 -7.45 1.79 -28.33
C ASP A 24 -6.14 1.69 -27.52
N SER A 25 -4.99 1.86 -28.20
CA SER A 25 -3.65 1.72 -27.60
C SER A 25 -3.34 2.74 -26.52
N THR A 26 -3.98 3.91 -26.53
CA THR A 26 -3.72 4.96 -25.54
C THR A 26 -4.35 4.65 -24.19
N MET A 27 -5.38 3.80 -24.16
CA MET A 27 -6.03 3.30 -22.96
C MET A 27 -5.59 1.89 -22.57
N ALA A 28 -5.06 1.08 -23.51
CA ALA A 28 -4.83 -0.35 -23.35
C ALA A 28 -3.81 -0.72 -22.28
N ASP A 29 -4.03 -1.85 -21.61
CA ASP A 29 -2.99 -2.54 -20.84
C ASP A 29 -1.89 -3.02 -21.79
N LYS A 30 -0.63 -2.85 -21.40
CA LYS A 30 0.54 -3.19 -22.21
C LYS A 30 1.25 -4.45 -21.71
N ASP A 31 1.83 -5.18 -22.64
CA ASP A 31 2.82 -6.20 -22.31
C ASP A 31 4.12 -5.51 -21.90
N LEU A 32 4.58 -5.80 -20.70
CA LEU A 32 5.77 -5.21 -20.08
C LEU A 32 7.01 -6.10 -20.23
N SER A 33 6.88 -7.21 -20.89
CA SER A 33 8.01 -8.07 -21.23
C SER A 33 9.07 -7.28 -22.00
N ASN A 34 10.32 -7.71 -21.91
CA ASN A 34 11.47 -7.03 -22.54
C ASN A 34 11.68 -5.56 -22.09
N GLY A 35 11.22 -5.21 -20.87
CA GLY A 35 11.41 -3.88 -20.33
C GLY A 35 10.65 -2.78 -21.07
N ASN A 36 9.49 -3.09 -21.65
CA ASN A 36 8.66 -2.13 -22.37
C ASN A 36 8.13 -1.04 -21.41
N PRO A 37 8.52 0.25 -21.58
CA PRO A 37 8.05 1.33 -20.71
C PRO A 37 6.68 1.89 -21.13
N GLU A 38 6.12 1.44 -22.25
CA GLU A 38 4.83 1.94 -22.74
C GLU A 38 3.68 1.58 -21.82
N ARG A 39 2.80 2.55 -21.54
CA ARG A 39 1.56 2.37 -20.77
C ARG A 39 0.40 3.07 -21.46
N GLY A 40 -0.77 2.44 -21.47
CA GLY A 40 -2.02 3.13 -21.73
C GLY A 40 -2.60 3.67 -20.42
N TRP A 41 -3.33 4.77 -20.47
CA TRP A 41 -3.86 5.43 -19.27
C TRP A 41 -4.87 4.58 -18.48
N GLY A 42 -5.52 3.62 -19.11
CA GLY A 42 -6.39 2.64 -18.44
C GLY A 42 -5.65 1.71 -17.49
N MET A 43 -4.33 1.48 -17.69
CA MET A 43 -3.54 0.67 -16.75
C MET A 43 -3.47 1.29 -15.35
N PRO A 44 -2.96 2.53 -15.19
CA PRO A 44 -2.90 3.18 -13.88
C PRO A 44 -4.26 3.67 -13.39
N PHE A 45 -5.29 3.79 -14.22
CA PHE A 45 -6.61 4.30 -13.82
C PHE A 45 -7.22 3.53 -12.67
N ARG A 46 -6.99 2.20 -12.61
CA ARG A 46 -7.44 1.34 -11.50
C ARG A 46 -6.88 1.72 -10.11
N ASN A 47 -5.81 2.53 -10.09
CA ASN A 47 -5.19 3.01 -8.84
C ASN A 47 -5.87 4.28 -8.30
N PHE A 48 -6.80 4.84 -9.06
CA PHE A 48 -7.53 6.05 -8.70
C PHE A 48 -8.96 5.78 -8.23
N VAL A 49 -9.32 4.52 -8.05
CA VAL A 49 -10.61 4.11 -7.49
C VAL A 49 -10.41 3.28 -6.23
N ASP A 50 -11.34 3.38 -5.30
CA ASP A 50 -11.36 2.57 -4.09
C ASP A 50 -11.85 1.13 -4.35
N ASP A 51 -11.87 0.30 -3.31
CA ASP A 51 -12.27 -1.11 -3.39
C ASP A 51 -13.76 -1.33 -3.69
N GLY A 52 -14.57 -0.27 -3.65
CA GLY A 52 -15.99 -0.30 -4.02
C GLY A 52 -16.23 -0.36 -5.53
N VAL A 53 -15.18 -0.20 -6.36
CA VAL A 53 -15.28 -0.14 -7.82
C VAL A 53 -14.33 -1.13 -8.48
N GLN A 54 -14.88 -2.00 -9.32
CA GLN A 54 -14.07 -2.86 -10.18
C GLN A 54 -13.77 -2.16 -11.51
N VAL A 55 -12.51 -2.23 -11.99
CA VAL A 55 -12.10 -1.72 -13.31
C VAL A 55 -11.70 -2.88 -14.22
N ILE A 56 -12.36 -3.02 -15.37
CA ILE A 56 -12.04 -4.03 -16.39
C ILE A 56 -11.65 -3.31 -17.67
N ASN A 57 -10.41 -3.51 -18.13
CA ASN A 57 -9.88 -2.86 -19.32
C ASN A 57 -9.94 -3.79 -20.54
N TYR A 58 -10.80 -3.48 -21.51
CA TYR A 58 -10.96 -4.19 -22.78
C TYR A 58 -10.20 -3.51 -23.92
N ALA A 59 -9.61 -2.34 -23.69
CA ALA A 59 -8.87 -1.60 -24.71
C ALA A 59 -7.69 -2.43 -25.24
N LYS A 60 -7.42 -2.33 -26.54
CA LYS A 60 -6.33 -3.06 -27.22
C LYS A 60 -5.61 -2.18 -28.23
N ASN A 61 -4.34 -2.47 -28.43
CA ASN A 61 -3.53 -1.78 -29.44
C ASN A 61 -4.18 -1.88 -30.84
N GLY A 62 -4.27 -0.75 -31.52
CA GLY A 62 -4.73 -0.68 -32.90
C GLY A 62 -6.25 -0.81 -33.10
N LEU A 63 -7.06 -0.80 -32.03
CA LEU A 63 -8.52 -0.81 -32.18
C LEU A 63 -9.04 0.53 -32.67
N SER A 64 -9.97 0.46 -33.63
CA SER A 64 -10.92 1.51 -34.02
C SER A 64 -12.32 1.08 -33.64
N THR A 65 -13.33 1.92 -33.82
CA THR A 65 -14.73 1.54 -33.61
C THR A 65 -15.14 0.35 -34.47
N ARG A 66 -14.70 0.31 -35.75
CA ARG A 66 -14.91 -0.81 -36.67
C ARG A 66 -14.24 -2.09 -36.15
N SER A 67 -12.94 -2.05 -35.95
CA SER A 67 -12.18 -3.26 -35.57
C SER A 67 -12.53 -3.76 -34.15
N CYS A 68 -13.06 -2.90 -33.29
CA CYS A 68 -13.63 -3.30 -31.98
C CYS A 68 -14.85 -4.23 -32.16
N ILE A 69 -15.68 -3.96 -33.15
CA ILE A 69 -16.83 -4.81 -33.52
C ILE A 69 -16.34 -6.09 -34.18
N ASP A 70 -15.52 -5.96 -35.23
CA ASP A 70 -15.10 -7.09 -36.08
C ASP A 70 -14.27 -8.14 -35.33
N LYS A 71 -13.46 -7.72 -34.35
CA LYS A 71 -12.68 -8.59 -33.48
C LYS A 71 -13.44 -9.13 -32.25
N GLY A 72 -14.75 -8.87 -32.16
CA GLY A 72 -15.60 -9.36 -31.09
C GLY A 72 -15.35 -8.71 -29.72
N ILE A 73 -14.54 -7.65 -29.62
CA ILE A 73 -14.31 -6.95 -28.34
C ILE A 73 -15.61 -6.32 -27.83
N TRP A 74 -16.36 -5.66 -28.73
CA TRP A 74 -17.67 -5.11 -28.39
C TRP A 74 -18.64 -6.19 -27.85
N ALA A 75 -18.67 -7.36 -28.47
CA ALA A 75 -19.54 -8.45 -28.02
C ALA A 75 -19.19 -8.91 -26.59
N ARG A 76 -17.90 -8.93 -26.24
CA ARG A 76 -17.42 -9.25 -24.89
C ARG A 76 -17.85 -8.19 -23.87
N VAL A 77 -17.70 -6.90 -24.20
CA VAL A 77 -18.15 -5.78 -23.33
C VAL A 77 -19.66 -5.87 -23.15
N TYR A 78 -20.43 -5.98 -24.23
CA TYR A 78 -21.89 -6.11 -24.20
C TYR A 78 -22.36 -7.26 -23.29
N ALA A 79 -21.73 -8.42 -23.38
CA ALA A 79 -22.06 -9.58 -22.55
C ALA A 79 -21.73 -9.37 -21.06
N ALA A 80 -20.71 -8.60 -20.74
CA ALA A 80 -20.23 -8.40 -19.36
C ALA A 80 -21.00 -7.32 -18.59
N VAL A 81 -21.53 -6.29 -19.27
CA VAL A 81 -22.22 -5.15 -18.64
C VAL A 81 -23.43 -5.61 -17.85
N GLN A 82 -23.52 -5.14 -16.61
CA GLN A 82 -24.66 -5.34 -15.70
C GLN A 82 -25.37 -3.98 -15.45
N PRO A 83 -26.64 -4.01 -14.99
CA PRO A 83 -27.33 -2.78 -14.60
C PRO A 83 -26.55 -1.96 -13.57
N GLY A 84 -26.34 -0.68 -13.87
CA GLY A 84 -25.58 0.24 -13.02
C GLY A 84 -24.10 0.33 -13.33
N ASP A 85 -23.54 -0.55 -14.16
CA ASP A 85 -22.16 -0.45 -14.63
C ASP A 85 -21.95 0.75 -15.56
N TYR A 86 -20.72 1.27 -15.60
CA TYR A 86 -20.32 2.31 -16.55
C TYR A 86 -19.43 1.73 -17.65
N VAL A 87 -19.62 2.21 -18.88
CA VAL A 87 -18.76 1.84 -20.01
C VAL A 87 -18.12 3.11 -20.57
N PHE A 88 -16.81 3.24 -20.42
CA PHE A 88 -16.00 4.31 -21.02
C PHE A 88 -15.62 3.93 -22.44
N ILE A 89 -15.93 4.80 -23.40
CA ILE A 89 -15.78 4.56 -24.83
C ILE A 89 -14.86 5.64 -25.40
N GLU A 90 -13.58 5.28 -25.68
CA GLU A 90 -12.57 6.18 -26.23
C GLU A 90 -12.02 5.63 -27.53
N PHE A 91 -12.32 6.29 -28.66
CA PHE A 91 -11.81 5.95 -30.00
C PHE A 91 -11.56 7.20 -30.83
N GLY A 92 -10.78 7.07 -31.91
CA GLY A 92 -10.48 8.12 -32.87
C GLY A 92 -9.08 8.02 -33.46
N HIS A 93 -8.09 7.57 -32.69
CA HIS A 93 -6.70 7.44 -33.17
C HIS A 93 -6.57 6.52 -34.40
N ASN A 94 -7.24 5.35 -34.37
CA ASN A 94 -7.15 4.35 -35.43
C ASN A 94 -8.27 4.49 -36.45
N ASP A 95 -9.40 5.06 -36.08
CA ASP A 95 -10.49 5.38 -36.99
C ASP A 95 -10.03 6.35 -38.09
N SER A 96 -9.06 7.23 -37.78
CA SER A 96 -8.49 8.20 -38.73
C SER A 96 -7.50 7.59 -39.75
N HIS A 97 -7.20 6.31 -39.68
CA HIS A 97 -6.18 5.64 -40.50
C HIS A 97 -6.70 5.29 -41.90
N ARG A 98 -6.85 6.30 -42.78
CA ARG A 98 -7.42 6.13 -44.16
C ARG A 98 -6.77 5.04 -44.99
N ALA A 99 -5.48 4.77 -44.77
CA ALA A 99 -4.75 3.75 -45.53
C ALA A 99 -5.07 2.30 -45.11
N ASP A 100 -5.78 2.10 -43.96
CA ASP A 100 -6.12 0.78 -43.43
C ASP A 100 -7.64 0.63 -43.34
N SER A 101 -8.23 0.00 -44.37
CA SER A 101 -9.67 -0.24 -44.46
C SER A 101 -10.24 -1.08 -43.33
N THR A 102 -9.42 -1.85 -42.62
CA THR A 102 -9.86 -2.68 -41.49
C THR A 102 -10.08 -1.85 -40.22
N ARG A 103 -9.57 -0.61 -40.18
CA ARG A 103 -9.69 0.32 -39.05
C ARG A 103 -10.42 1.60 -39.40
N PHE A 104 -10.23 2.09 -40.62
CA PHE A 104 -10.77 3.37 -41.06
C PHE A 104 -12.30 3.41 -40.99
N THR A 105 -12.83 4.54 -40.48
CA THR A 105 -14.26 4.89 -40.47
C THR A 105 -14.42 6.38 -40.76
N GLU A 106 -15.44 6.76 -41.52
CA GLU A 106 -15.73 8.17 -41.75
C GLU A 106 -16.33 8.82 -40.46
N PRO A 107 -15.85 10.01 -40.04
CA PRO A 107 -16.28 10.64 -38.79
C PRO A 107 -17.78 10.78 -38.63
N TRP A 108 -18.44 11.33 -39.66
CA TRP A 108 -19.88 11.57 -39.68
C TRP A 108 -20.70 10.39 -40.20
N GLY A 109 -20.05 9.33 -40.64
CA GLY A 109 -20.60 8.06 -41.13
C GLY A 109 -20.47 6.93 -40.12
N ASP A 110 -19.67 5.91 -40.51
CA ASP A 110 -19.49 4.66 -39.74
C ASP A 110 -19.03 4.89 -38.29
N TYR A 111 -18.12 5.87 -38.08
CA TYR A 111 -17.66 6.18 -36.71
C TYR A 111 -18.82 6.58 -35.79
N SER A 112 -19.61 7.57 -36.23
CA SER A 112 -20.77 8.04 -35.47
C SER A 112 -21.82 6.93 -35.31
N ASN A 113 -22.04 6.09 -36.32
CA ASN A 113 -22.98 4.97 -36.25
C ASN A 113 -22.53 3.91 -35.25
N ASN A 114 -21.23 3.60 -35.24
CA ASN A 114 -20.65 2.65 -34.27
C ASN A 114 -20.78 3.19 -32.84
N LEU A 115 -20.54 4.48 -32.60
CA LEU A 115 -20.74 5.09 -31.27
C LEU A 115 -22.20 4.98 -30.82
N ARG A 116 -23.17 5.26 -31.70
CA ARG A 116 -24.62 5.08 -31.40
C ARG A 116 -24.93 3.63 -31.04
N ARG A 117 -24.37 2.67 -31.80
CA ARG A 117 -24.53 1.23 -31.54
C ARG A 117 -23.99 0.85 -30.15
N PHE A 118 -22.81 1.35 -29.76
CA PHE A 118 -22.23 1.09 -28.44
C PHE A 118 -23.09 1.69 -27.32
N ILE A 119 -23.53 2.94 -27.47
CA ILE A 119 -24.41 3.62 -26.51
C ILE A 119 -25.71 2.85 -26.31
N GLN A 120 -26.38 2.50 -27.42
CA GLN A 120 -27.62 1.74 -27.37
C GLN A 120 -27.45 0.40 -26.66
N GLY A 121 -26.44 -0.37 -27.05
CA GLY A 121 -26.22 -1.69 -26.46
C GLY A 121 -25.86 -1.65 -24.99
N VAL A 122 -25.09 -0.64 -24.53
CA VAL A 122 -24.82 -0.46 -23.09
C VAL A 122 -26.13 -0.18 -22.33
N ARG A 123 -26.99 0.68 -22.88
CA ARG A 123 -28.31 1.01 -22.28
C ARG A 123 -29.26 -0.19 -22.26
N GLU A 124 -29.26 -1.00 -23.31
CA GLU A 124 -30.04 -2.25 -23.37
C GLU A 124 -29.67 -3.22 -22.23
N ARG A 125 -28.42 -3.18 -21.78
CA ARG A 125 -27.92 -3.97 -20.64
C ARG A 125 -28.13 -3.30 -19.27
N GLY A 126 -28.78 -2.11 -19.25
CA GLY A 126 -28.98 -1.32 -18.03
C GLY A 126 -27.71 -0.58 -17.57
N GLY A 127 -26.66 -0.57 -18.37
CA GLY A 127 -25.42 0.16 -18.10
C GLY A 127 -25.50 1.64 -18.51
N ILE A 128 -24.51 2.40 -18.11
CA ILE A 128 -24.37 3.84 -18.34
C ILE A 128 -23.20 4.10 -19.28
N PRO A 129 -23.42 4.49 -20.54
CA PRO A 129 -22.35 4.82 -21.47
C PRO A 129 -21.76 6.19 -21.15
N VAL A 130 -20.42 6.29 -21.25
CA VAL A 130 -19.64 7.52 -21.12
C VAL A 130 -18.73 7.64 -22.34
N LEU A 131 -18.95 8.65 -23.16
CA LEU A 131 -18.07 8.93 -24.28
C LEU A 131 -16.86 9.73 -23.80
N MET A 132 -15.68 9.37 -24.30
CA MET A 132 -14.42 10.05 -24.02
C MET A 132 -13.74 10.38 -25.35
N THR A 133 -13.51 11.67 -25.63
CA THR A 133 -12.74 12.04 -26.84
C THR A 133 -11.32 11.47 -26.74
N PRO A 134 -10.65 11.12 -27.87
CA PRO A 134 -9.31 10.59 -27.83
C PRO A 134 -8.34 11.56 -27.13
N VAL A 135 -7.39 11.05 -26.37
CA VAL A 135 -6.34 11.88 -25.74
C VAL A 135 -5.49 12.57 -26.81
N ALA A 136 -4.99 13.77 -26.56
CA ALA A 136 -4.22 14.55 -27.51
C ALA A 136 -2.91 13.85 -27.92
N ARG A 137 -2.55 13.95 -29.22
CA ARG A 137 -1.20 13.66 -29.68
C ARG A 137 -0.27 14.82 -29.35
N ARG A 138 0.97 14.53 -28.97
CA ARG A 138 2.01 15.51 -28.70
C ARG A 138 2.65 16.01 -30.00
N TRP A 139 1.87 16.64 -30.84
CA TRP A 139 2.33 17.19 -32.11
C TRP A 139 2.55 18.70 -31.98
N PHE A 140 3.82 19.09 -31.89
CA PHE A 140 4.24 20.48 -31.85
C PHE A 140 4.83 20.87 -33.20
N LYS A 141 4.46 22.05 -33.66
CA LYS A 141 5.00 22.71 -34.82
C LYS A 141 5.40 24.14 -34.43
N ASP A 142 6.64 24.49 -34.67
CA ASP A 142 7.19 25.82 -34.34
C ASP A 142 6.93 26.21 -32.86
N GLY A 143 7.04 25.25 -31.95
CA GLY A 143 6.81 25.43 -30.51
C GLY A 143 5.34 25.51 -30.07
N GLN A 144 4.39 25.41 -31.01
CA GLN A 144 2.95 25.41 -30.71
C GLN A 144 2.34 24.03 -30.91
N LEU A 145 1.43 23.65 -30.00
CA LEU A 145 0.70 22.38 -30.10
C LEU A 145 -0.30 22.43 -31.27
N ASP A 146 -0.22 21.44 -32.14
CA ASP A 146 -1.25 21.20 -33.17
C ASP A 146 -2.50 20.58 -32.51
N ARG A 147 -3.55 21.37 -32.39
CA ARG A 147 -4.83 20.96 -31.82
C ARG A 147 -5.76 20.25 -32.78
N THR A 148 -5.33 20.01 -34.02
CA THR A 148 -6.17 19.43 -35.10
C THR A 148 -5.80 17.97 -35.42
N SER A 149 -4.95 17.35 -34.62
CA SER A 149 -4.34 16.04 -34.92
C SER A 149 -5.33 14.88 -35.10
N HIS A 150 -6.56 14.99 -34.61
CA HIS A 150 -7.63 14.00 -34.79
C HIS A 150 -8.69 14.41 -35.82
N GLY A 151 -8.51 15.53 -36.53
CA GLY A 151 -9.49 16.01 -37.52
C GLY A 151 -10.90 16.18 -36.92
N GLU A 152 -11.89 15.60 -37.58
CA GLU A 152 -13.31 15.78 -37.21
C GLU A 152 -13.84 14.72 -36.22
N TYR A 153 -13.05 13.71 -35.80
CA TYR A 153 -13.54 12.65 -34.93
C TYR A 153 -14.00 13.14 -33.55
N PRO A 154 -13.30 14.06 -32.87
CA PRO A 154 -13.80 14.63 -31.62
C PRO A 154 -15.08 15.42 -31.81
N ALA A 155 -15.23 16.19 -32.90
CA ALA A 155 -16.44 16.94 -33.21
C ALA A 155 -17.62 15.99 -33.45
N ALA A 156 -17.42 14.91 -34.20
CA ALA A 156 -18.44 13.89 -34.47
C ALA A 156 -18.88 13.19 -33.17
N MET A 157 -17.93 12.80 -32.28
CA MET A 157 -18.26 12.21 -30.97
C MET A 157 -19.07 13.17 -30.10
N LYS A 158 -18.67 14.44 -30.03
CA LYS A 158 -19.42 15.50 -29.30
C LYS A 158 -20.85 15.69 -29.85
N ALA A 159 -21.05 15.56 -31.16
CA ALA A 159 -22.36 15.60 -31.77
C ALA A 159 -23.21 14.39 -31.36
N VAL A 160 -22.66 13.17 -31.44
CA VAL A 160 -23.35 11.95 -30.99
C VAL A 160 -23.70 12.02 -29.49
N ALA A 161 -22.80 12.55 -28.65
CA ALA A 161 -23.05 12.70 -27.22
C ALA A 161 -24.27 13.61 -26.95
N ARG A 162 -24.36 14.76 -27.68
CA ARG A 162 -25.50 15.67 -27.56
C ARG A 162 -26.80 15.04 -28.07
N GLU A 163 -26.76 14.40 -29.24
CA GLU A 163 -27.92 13.75 -29.88
C GLU A 163 -28.51 12.67 -28.96
N THR A 164 -27.65 11.89 -28.34
CA THR A 164 -28.07 10.74 -27.53
C THR A 164 -28.20 11.05 -26.04
N ALA A 165 -27.98 12.30 -25.61
CA ALA A 165 -27.92 12.72 -24.21
C ALA A 165 -26.97 11.83 -23.39
N THR A 166 -25.80 11.49 -23.97
CA THR A 166 -24.76 10.66 -23.31
C THR A 166 -23.72 11.58 -22.64
N VAL A 167 -23.28 11.22 -21.45
CA VAL A 167 -22.20 11.95 -20.76
C VAL A 167 -20.94 11.92 -21.63
N LEU A 168 -20.31 13.06 -21.79
CA LEU A 168 -19.06 13.24 -22.51
C LEU A 168 -17.98 13.79 -21.59
N ILE A 169 -16.82 13.13 -21.61
CA ILE A 169 -15.55 13.61 -21.05
C ILE A 169 -14.66 14.05 -22.21
N ASP A 170 -14.33 15.33 -22.27
CA ASP A 170 -13.52 15.91 -23.34
C ASP A 170 -12.03 15.76 -23.04
N MET A 171 -11.53 14.51 -23.16
CA MET A 171 -10.13 14.19 -22.92
C MET A 171 -9.20 14.92 -23.90
N GLU A 172 -9.61 15.10 -25.14
CA GLU A 172 -8.79 15.83 -26.13
C GLU A 172 -8.51 17.26 -25.67
N ALA A 173 -9.55 18.03 -25.32
CA ALA A 173 -9.38 19.40 -24.86
C ALA A 173 -8.53 19.49 -23.59
N ALA A 174 -8.83 18.66 -22.58
CA ALA A 174 -8.11 18.66 -21.31
C ALA A 174 -6.63 18.29 -21.46
N THR A 175 -6.34 17.29 -22.29
CA THR A 175 -4.94 16.87 -22.53
C THR A 175 -4.19 17.81 -23.47
N GLN A 176 -4.86 18.48 -24.40
CA GLN A 176 -4.27 19.58 -25.18
C GLN A 176 -3.88 20.77 -24.30
N ASP A 177 -4.72 21.16 -23.35
CA ASP A 177 -4.43 22.26 -22.43
C ASP A 177 -3.24 21.90 -21.50
N TRP A 178 -3.18 20.67 -21.01
CA TRP A 178 -2.03 20.18 -20.26
C TRP A 178 -0.74 20.21 -21.10
N LEU A 179 -0.74 19.69 -22.34
CA LEU A 179 0.43 19.70 -23.22
C LEU A 179 0.87 21.13 -23.56
N ALA A 180 -0.08 22.03 -23.85
CA ALA A 180 0.22 23.42 -24.13
C ALA A 180 0.83 24.15 -22.93
N SER A 181 0.40 23.82 -21.71
CA SER A 181 0.98 24.39 -20.47
C SER A 181 2.41 23.96 -20.22
N LEU A 182 2.80 22.74 -20.64
CA LEU A 182 4.17 22.22 -20.52
C LEU A 182 5.08 22.71 -21.64
N GLY A 183 4.56 22.82 -22.86
CA GLY A 183 5.36 23.04 -24.06
C GLY A 183 6.04 21.78 -24.58
N ASP A 184 6.76 21.93 -25.72
CA ASP A 184 7.36 20.82 -26.45
C ASP A 184 8.38 20.04 -25.60
N GLU A 185 9.42 20.70 -25.10
CA GLU A 185 10.52 20.01 -24.41
C GLU A 185 10.07 19.34 -23.10
N ALA A 186 9.33 20.05 -22.24
CA ALA A 186 8.93 19.53 -20.93
C ALA A 186 7.88 18.43 -21.03
N SER A 187 7.16 18.31 -22.14
CA SER A 187 6.20 17.22 -22.37
C SER A 187 6.83 15.91 -22.87
N ARG A 188 8.04 15.94 -23.43
CA ARG A 188 8.73 14.75 -23.99
C ARG A 188 8.86 13.58 -23.02
N PRO A 189 9.26 13.78 -21.75
CA PRO A 189 9.45 12.66 -20.82
C PRO A 189 8.19 11.85 -20.52
N TYR A 190 7.02 12.38 -20.81
CA TYR A 190 5.73 11.70 -20.62
C TYR A 190 5.37 10.76 -21.77
N TYR A 191 6.06 10.87 -22.91
CA TYR A 191 5.79 10.10 -24.12
C TYR A 191 6.95 9.13 -24.43
N MET A 192 6.72 8.23 -25.39
CA MET A 192 7.70 7.20 -25.77
C MET A 192 8.87 7.79 -26.58
N HIS A 193 9.56 8.78 -25.99
CA HIS A 193 10.83 9.33 -26.46
C HIS A 193 11.98 8.61 -25.76
N LEU A 194 12.39 7.49 -26.28
CA LEU A 194 13.34 6.58 -25.66
C LEU A 194 14.74 6.77 -26.24
N PRO A 195 15.78 6.96 -25.39
CA PRO A 195 17.16 7.01 -25.89
C PRO A 195 17.62 5.62 -26.37
N ALA A 196 18.50 5.61 -27.35
CA ALA A 196 19.14 4.40 -27.85
C ALA A 196 19.94 3.70 -26.74
N GLY A 197 19.93 2.38 -26.74
CA GLY A 197 20.70 1.53 -25.82
C GLY A 197 20.12 1.39 -24.41
N LYS A 198 19.04 2.10 -24.08
CA LYS A 198 18.44 2.05 -22.72
C LYS A 198 17.40 0.94 -22.54
N TYR A 199 16.60 0.67 -23.56
CA TYR A 199 15.47 -0.26 -23.48
C TYR A 199 15.63 -1.40 -24.49
N ALA A 200 15.53 -2.65 -24.02
CA ALA A 200 15.66 -3.83 -24.87
C ALA A 200 14.58 -3.88 -25.98
N CYS A 201 13.38 -3.40 -25.70
CA CYS A 201 12.29 -3.29 -26.67
C CYS A 201 12.49 -2.21 -27.73
N ALA A 202 13.46 -1.29 -27.54
CA ALA A 202 13.76 -0.20 -28.46
C ALA A 202 15.29 0.10 -28.48
N PRO A 203 16.13 -0.84 -28.95
CA PRO A 203 17.59 -0.70 -28.88
C PRO A 203 18.13 0.48 -29.68
N GLN A 204 17.44 0.91 -30.73
CA GLN A 204 17.78 2.10 -31.52
C GLN A 204 17.16 3.39 -31.01
N GLY A 205 16.46 3.32 -29.87
CA GLY A 205 15.61 4.41 -29.39
C GLY A 205 14.26 4.42 -30.08
N LYS A 206 13.36 5.30 -29.62
CA LYS A 206 12.03 5.50 -30.20
C LYS A 206 11.63 6.97 -30.04
N THR A 207 10.97 7.53 -31.05
CA THR A 207 10.30 8.82 -30.99
C THR A 207 8.84 8.63 -31.34
N ASP A 208 7.97 8.71 -30.32
CA ASP A 208 6.53 8.49 -30.49
C ASP A 208 5.78 9.53 -29.69
N ASN A 209 5.02 10.34 -30.40
CA ASN A 209 4.25 11.46 -29.87
C ASN A 209 2.79 11.10 -29.52
N THR A 210 2.44 9.81 -29.56
CA THR A 210 1.08 9.33 -29.28
C THR A 210 1.04 8.48 -28.01
N HIS A 211 1.98 7.54 -27.86
CA HIS A 211 1.97 6.62 -26.74
C HIS A 211 2.81 7.13 -25.57
N THR A 212 2.35 6.83 -24.36
CA THR A 212 2.92 7.35 -23.12
C THR A 212 3.75 6.30 -22.37
N VAL A 213 4.70 6.78 -21.57
CA VAL A 213 5.36 5.99 -20.52
C VAL A 213 4.51 6.04 -19.23
N ALA A 214 4.94 5.37 -18.15
CA ALA A 214 4.18 5.29 -16.89
C ALA A 214 3.73 6.65 -16.35
N SER A 215 4.63 7.65 -16.29
CA SER A 215 4.30 8.99 -15.81
C SER A 215 3.27 9.72 -16.69
N GLY A 216 3.35 9.53 -18.00
CA GLY A 216 2.38 10.08 -18.95
C GLY A 216 1.00 9.42 -18.82
N ALA A 217 0.96 8.10 -18.77
CA ALA A 217 -0.28 7.34 -18.59
C ALA A 217 -0.97 7.71 -17.27
N ARG A 218 -0.19 7.83 -16.19
CA ARG A 218 -0.68 8.31 -14.89
C ARG A 218 -1.32 9.70 -15.02
N LYS A 219 -0.63 10.65 -15.68
CA LYS A 219 -1.15 12.00 -15.85
C LYS A 219 -2.45 12.06 -16.66
N LEU A 220 -2.56 11.24 -17.70
CA LEU A 220 -3.80 11.10 -18.45
C LEU A 220 -4.94 10.52 -17.60
N ALA A 221 -4.65 9.54 -16.75
CA ALA A 221 -5.62 8.98 -15.80
C ALA A 221 -6.07 10.02 -14.76
N GLU A 222 -5.16 10.85 -14.23
CA GLU A 222 -5.50 11.98 -13.33
C GLU A 222 -6.45 12.97 -14.01
N ILE A 223 -6.16 13.36 -15.24
CA ILE A 223 -7.02 14.28 -16.04
C ILE A 223 -8.42 13.66 -16.25
N ALA A 224 -8.48 12.34 -16.50
CA ALA A 224 -9.76 11.63 -16.59
C ALA A 224 -10.51 11.71 -15.25
N CYS A 225 -9.85 11.43 -14.13
CA CYS A 225 -10.44 11.48 -12.79
C CYS A 225 -10.96 12.87 -12.42
N ASP A 226 -10.20 13.93 -12.71
CA ASP A 226 -10.63 15.31 -12.46
C ASP A 226 -11.92 15.64 -13.20
N SER A 227 -12.01 15.21 -14.47
CA SER A 227 -13.21 15.39 -15.29
C SER A 227 -14.39 14.55 -14.79
N LEU A 228 -14.13 13.27 -14.42
CA LEU A 228 -15.15 12.35 -13.91
C LEU A 228 -15.73 12.84 -12.57
N ARG A 229 -14.90 13.36 -11.68
CA ARG A 229 -15.33 13.90 -10.38
C ARG A 229 -16.41 14.98 -10.52
N VAL A 230 -16.27 15.82 -11.54
CA VAL A 230 -17.22 16.90 -11.81
C VAL A 230 -18.45 16.41 -12.60
N ARG A 231 -18.24 15.50 -13.57
CA ARG A 231 -19.28 15.12 -14.53
C ARG A 231 -20.15 13.96 -14.06
N ILE A 232 -19.61 13.08 -13.21
CA ILE A 232 -20.29 11.87 -12.71
C ILE A 232 -20.01 11.74 -11.21
N PRO A 233 -20.75 12.47 -10.34
CA PRO A 233 -20.51 12.45 -8.89
C PRO A 233 -20.49 11.05 -8.27
N ALA A 234 -21.32 10.13 -8.77
CA ALA A 234 -21.34 8.75 -8.30
C ALA A 234 -20.00 7.99 -8.51
N ILE A 235 -19.24 8.32 -9.57
CA ILE A 235 -17.87 7.84 -9.71
C ILE A 235 -16.93 8.67 -8.84
N GLY A 236 -17.18 10.00 -8.77
CA GLY A 236 -16.37 10.95 -8.02
C GLY A 236 -16.18 10.60 -6.55
N GLU A 237 -17.21 10.03 -5.92
CA GLU A 237 -17.20 9.57 -4.52
C GLU A 237 -16.23 8.40 -4.27
N HIS A 238 -15.95 7.62 -5.30
CA HIS A 238 -15.02 6.48 -5.26
C HIS A 238 -13.61 6.81 -5.74
N LEU A 239 -13.35 8.07 -6.14
CA LEU A 239 -12.02 8.47 -6.61
C LEU A 239 -11.09 8.77 -5.45
N VAL A 240 -10.00 8.00 -5.39
CA VAL A 240 -8.89 8.15 -4.43
C VAL A 240 -7.66 8.77 -5.10
N HIS A 241 -6.78 9.34 -4.31
CA HIS A 241 -5.52 9.88 -4.81
C HIS A 241 -4.34 9.40 -3.98
N TYR A 242 -3.35 8.83 -4.65
CA TYR A 242 -2.03 8.52 -4.10
C TYR A 242 -0.96 9.30 -4.87
N ASP A 243 0.00 9.89 -4.17
CA ASP A 243 1.12 10.60 -4.78
C ASP A 243 2.06 9.65 -5.53
N ILE A 244 2.21 8.43 -5.01
CA ILE A 244 3.11 7.39 -5.53
C ILE A 244 2.36 6.06 -5.51
N VAL A 245 2.48 5.30 -6.58
CA VAL A 245 1.95 3.94 -6.67
C VAL A 245 3.07 2.98 -7.03
N VAL A 246 3.24 1.92 -6.23
CA VAL A 246 4.14 0.80 -6.51
C VAL A 246 3.33 -0.40 -6.96
N GLY A 247 3.73 -1.05 -8.04
CA GLY A 247 3.06 -2.23 -8.57
C GLY A 247 4.02 -3.15 -9.30
N ALA A 248 4.30 -4.33 -8.75
CA ALA A 248 5.13 -5.35 -9.38
C ALA A 248 4.55 -5.82 -10.74
N ASP A 249 3.24 -5.64 -10.94
CA ASP A 249 2.53 -5.87 -12.20
C ASP A 249 2.75 -4.77 -13.25
N GLY A 250 3.52 -3.72 -12.91
CA GLY A 250 3.81 -2.58 -13.76
C GLY A 250 2.65 -1.59 -13.93
N CYS A 251 1.56 -1.74 -13.19
CA CYS A 251 0.45 -0.79 -13.15
C CYS A 251 0.69 0.39 -12.18
N GLY A 252 1.84 0.41 -11.50
CA GLY A 252 2.30 1.52 -10.66
C GLY A 252 3.25 2.47 -11.40
N ASP A 253 3.69 3.50 -10.69
CA ASP A 253 4.76 4.41 -11.12
C ASP A 253 6.13 3.71 -11.05
N TYR A 254 6.27 2.80 -10.07
CA TYR A 254 7.48 2.03 -9.79
C TYR A 254 7.13 0.55 -9.64
N MET A 255 8.09 -0.32 -9.90
CA MET A 255 7.91 -1.78 -9.78
C MET A 255 8.41 -2.33 -8.44
N THR A 256 9.29 -1.61 -7.76
CA THR A 256 9.83 -2.00 -6.46
C THR A 256 9.42 -1.01 -5.38
N VAL A 257 9.31 -1.49 -4.14
CA VAL A 257 8.96 -0.65 -2.99
C VAL A 257 10.06 0.37 -2.72
N GLN A 258 11.33 -0.04 -2.86
CA GLN A 258 12.47 0.86 -2.62
C GLN A 258 12.50 2.02 -3.63
N GLU A 259 12.18 1.78 -4.91
CA GLU A 259 12.06 2.87 -5.89
C GLU A 259 10.96 3.86 -5.50
N GLY A 260 9.79 3.37 -5.07
CA GLY A 260 8.71 4.20 -4.56
C GLY A 260 9.12 5.02 -3.33
N ILE A 261 9.80 4.42 -2.37
CA ILE A 261 10.35 5.12 -1.20
C ILE A 261 11.35 6.22 -1.62
N ASN A 262 12.25 5.92 -2.57
CA ASN A 262 13.23 6.88 -3.06
C ASN A 262 12.56 8.10 -3.71
N ALA A 263 11.40 7.91 -4.33
CA ALA A 263 10.63 8.98 -4.98
C ALA A 263 9.85 9.89 -4.01
N ILE A 264 9.68 9.49 -2.74
CA ILE A 264 9.07 10.35 -1.72
C ILE A 264 9.92 11.62 -1.58
N PRO A 265 9.31 12.82 -1.59
CA PRO A 265 10.05 14.07 -1.36
C PRO A 265 10.76 14.07 -0.01
N ASP A 266 12.01 14.53 0.00
CA ASP A 266 12.79 14.66 1.23
C ASP A 266 12.26 15.82 2.10
N TYR A 267 12.17 15.59 3.41
CA TYR A 267 11.81 16.58 4.43
C TYR A 267 10.51 17.34 4.14
N SER A 268 9.49 16.64 3.63
CA SER A 268 8.18 17.24 3.34
C SER A 268 7.41 17.55 4.63
N HIS A 269 7.55 18.79 5.13
CA HIS A 269 6.89 19.21 6.37
C HIS A 269 5.44 19.66 6.18
N ASN A 270 5.07 20.12 4.97
CA ASN A 270 3.81 20.83 4.72
C ASN A 270 2.67 19.93 4.24
N ARG A 271 2.98 18.72 3.81
CA ARG A 271 1.98 17.75 3.34
C ARG A 271 2.37 16.32 3.66
N ILE A 272 1.37 15.47 3.65
CA ILE A 272 1.55 14.01 3.74
C ILE A 272 1.73 13.48 2.33
N THR A 273 2.75 12.65 2.12
CA THR A 273 2.88 11.88 0.88
C THR A 273 2.15 10.55 1.04
N ARG A 274 1.19 10.29 0.17
CA ARG A 274 0.41 9.06 0.14
C ARG A 274 0.98 8.10 -0.90
N MET A 275 1.40 6.92 -0.45
CA MET A 275 1.97 5.88 -1.30
C MET A 275 1.10 4.62 -1.22
N LEU A 276 0.67 4.13 -2.38
CA LEU A 276 0.00 2.84 -2.49
C LEU A 276 1.01 1.77 -2.93
N ILE A 277 1.05 0.65 -2.23
CA ILE A 277 1.71 -0.58 -2.68
C ILE A 277 0.62 -1.56 -3.10
N ARG A 278 0.56 -1.87 -4.40
CA ARG A 278 -0.44 -2.80 -4.94
C ARG A 278 -0.22 -4.21 -4.44
N ALA A 279 -1.28 -5.02 -4.51
CA ALA A 279 -1.21 -6.44 -4.20
C ALA A 279 -0.07 -7.13 -4.96
N GLY A 280 0.75 -7.88 -4.25
CA GLY A 280 1.94 -8.54 -4.79
C GLY A 280 2.92 -8.95 -3.68
N VAL A 281 3.90 -9.75 -4.05
CA VAL A 281 5.02 -10.13 -3.18
C VAL A 281 6.26 -9.40 -3.66
N TYR A 282 6.80 -8.53 -2.79
CA TYR A 282 7.97 -7.71 -3.05
C TYR A 282 9.15 -8.27 -2.25
N LYS A 283 9.99 -9.08 -2.94
CA LYS A 283 11.17 -9.67 -2.31
C LYS A 283 12.36 -8.73 -2.43
N GLU A 284 12.47 -7.81 -1.50
CA GLU A 284 13.50 -6.78 -1.45
C GLU A 284 13.76 -6.30 -0.02
N GLU A 285 14.99 -5.87 0.27
CA GLU A 285 15.31 -5.13 1.48
C GLU A 285 14.86 -3.68 1.29
N VAL A 286 14.01 -3.19 2.20
CA VAL A 286 13.44 -1.84 2.11
C VAL A 286 14.00 -0.96 3.22
N ILE A 287 14.53 0.21 2.85
CA ILE A 287 15.05 1.21 3.78
C ILE A 287 14.29 2.51 3.61
N ILE A 288 13.61 2.96 4.67
CA ILE A 288 12.95 4.26 4.74
C ILE A 288 13.85 5.22 5.53
N PRO A 289 14.65 6.07 4.87
CA PRO A 289 15.62 6.92 5.53
C PRO A 289 14.95 8.08 6.27
N HIS A 290 15.65 8.72 7.20
CA HIS A 290 15.16 9.82 8.03
C HIS A 290 14.56 10.99 7.24
N SER A 291 14.99 11.19 5.99
CA SER A 291 14.49 12.27 5.13
C SER A 291 13.06 12.06 4.63
N LYS A 292 12.53 10.83 4.64
CA LYS A 292 11.20 10.47 4.14
C LYS A 292 10.12 10.62 5.22
N PHE A 293 9.76 11.85 5.50
CA PHE A 293 8.99 12.29 6.65
C PHE A 293 7.51 12.53 6.28
N ARG A 294 6.57 12.23 7.19
CA ARG A 294 5.11 12.40 7.02
C ARG A 294 4.58 11.62 5.81
N VAL A 295 4.66 10.31 5.92
CA VAL A 295 4.28 9.40 4.84
C VAL A 295 3.16 8.47 5.30
N LEU A 296 2.16 8.28 4.45
CA LEU A 296 1.17 7.19 4.57
C LEU A 296 1.48 6.14 3.49
N ILE A 297 1.76 4.92 3.89
CA ILE A 297 2.03 3.77 3.02
C ILE A 297 0.91 2.75 3.20
N CYS A 298 0.11 2.57 2.17
CA CYS A 298 -1.02 1.64 2.18
C CYS A 298 -0.78 0.44 1.28
N GLY A 299 -1.16 -0.75 1.73
CA GLY A 299 -1.33 -1.93 0.90
C GLY A 299 -2.76 -2.09 0.39
N GLN A 300 -2.98 -3.08 -0.46
CA GLN A 300 -4.31 -3.51 -0.93
C GLN A 300 -4.82 -4.75 -0.15
N GLY A 301 -4.57 -4.77 1.15
CA GLY A 301 -4.88 -5.86 2.07
C GLY A 301 -3.61 -6.55 2.56
N ALA A 302 -3.54 -6.78 3.87
CA ALA A 302 -2.38 -7.37 4.50
C ALA A 302 -2.10 -8.83 4.07
N ASP A 303 -3.12 -9.54 3.58
CA ASP A 303 -3.00 -10.88 2.99
C ASP A 303 -2.51 -10.87 1.54
N LYS A 304 -2.50 -9.71 0.88
CA LYS A 304 -2.24 -9.55 -0.56
C LYS A 304 -1.00 -8.73 -0.86
N THR A 305 -0.59 -7.83 0.04
CA THR A 305 0.56 -6.94 -0.15
C THR A 305 1.64 -7.32 0.84
N ILE A 306 2.68 -8.00 0.36
CA ILE A 306 3.71 -8.62 1.20
C ILE A 306 5.07 -8.07 0.81
N ILE A 307 5.76 -7.44 1.76
CA ILE A 307 7.17 -7.07 1.66
C ILE A 307 7.98 -8.11 2.42
N THR A 308 8.85 -8.84 1.74
CA THR A 308 9.61 -9.96 2.31
C THR A 308 11.09 -9.89 1.93
N TYR A 309 11.94 -10.34 2.81
CA TYR A 309 13.34 -10.60 2.52
C TYR A 309 13.84 -11.78 3.37
N ASP A 310 15.07 -12.25 3.11
CA ASP A 310 15.60 -13.48 3.73
C ASP A 310 16.98 -13.29 4.37
N LYS A 311 17.31 -12.07 4.82
CA LYS A 311 18.54 -11.77 5.54
C LYS A 311 18.43 -12.23 7.00
N TYR A 312 19.53 -12.76 7.55
CA TYR A 312 19.58 -13.29 8.92
C TYR A 312 20.92 -12.96 9.61
N ALA A 313 20.92 -13.04 10.94
CA ALA A 313 22.02 -12.54 11.75
C ALA A 313 23.36 -13.26 11.49
N ARG A 314 23.35 -14.56 11.26
CA ARG A 314 24.55 -15.37 11.00
C ARG A 314 25.05 -15.30 9.56
N GLN A 315 24.33 -14.66 8.70
CA GLN A 315 24.78 -14.41 7.33
C GLN A 315 26.04 -13.52 7.34
N LEU A 316 27.01 -13.84 6.50
CA LEU A 316 28.16 -12.96 6.33
C LEU A 316 27.82 -11.81 5.36
N TRP A 317 28.34 -10.62 5.63
CA TRP A 317 28.31 -9.55 4.66
C TRP A 317 29.06 -9.95 3.39
N PRO A 318 28.56 -9.62 2.21
CA PRO A 318 29.21 -9.93 0.95
C PRO A 318 30.67 -9.44 0.93
N GLY A 319 31.61 -10.38 0.71
CA GLY A 319 33.04 -10.07 0.68
C GLY A 319 33.69 -9.81 2.05
N CYS A 320 33.00 -10.10 3.15
CA CYS A 320 33.49 -9.93 4.52
C CYS A 320 33.47 -11.24 5.28
N ASP A 321 34.24 -11.30 6.38
CA ASP A 321 34.30 -12.44 7.33
C ASP A 321 33.52 -12.19 8.63
N PHE A 322 32.73 -11.12 8.70
CA PHE A 322 31.89 -10.80 9.85
C PHE A 322 30.40 -10.92 9.53
N GLU A 323 29.64 -11.28 10.57
CA GLU A 323 28.21 -11.54 10.49
C GLU A 323 27.40 -10.24 10.34
N VAL A 324 26.26 -10.36 9.70
CA VAL A 324 25.26 -9.30 9.55
C VAL A 324 24.75 -8.81 10.92
N GLY A 325 24.58 -9.76 11.87
CA GLY A 325 24.04 -9.49 13.18
C GLY A 325 22.54 -9.15 13.17
N THR A 326 21.93 -9.12 14.34
CA THR A 326 20.49 -8.87 14.49
C THR A 326 20.06 -7.56 13.84
N SER A 327 20.77 -6.46 14.09
CA SER A 327 20.41 -5.13 13.57
C SER A 327 20.56 -5.00 12.06
N GLY A 328 21.35 -5.85 11.42
CA GLY A 328 21.57 -5.85 9.97
C GLY A 328 20.63 -6.79 9.22
N SER A 329 19.80 -7.58 9.91
CA SER A 329 19.03 -8.69 9.33
C SER A 329 17.60 -8.32 8.91
N ALA A 330 17.18 -7.06 9.06
CA ALA A 330 15.78 -6.70 8.81
C ALA A 330 15.41 -6.72 7.32
N SER A 331 14.17 -7.11 7.05
CA SER A 331 13.57 -6.95 5.72
C SER A 331 13.20 -5.50 5.46
N VAL A 332 12.67 -4.81 6.49
CA VAL A 332 12.27 -3.40 6.38
C VAL A 332 12.87 -2.59 7.52
N TYR A 333 13.57 -1.51 7.18
CA TYR A 333 14.12 -0.53 8.10
C TYR A 333 13.33 0.77 8.06
N VAL A 334 12.79 1.21 9.20
CA VAL A 334 12.04 2.46 9.32
C VAL A 334 12.82 3.43 10.20
N HIS A 335 13.71 4.21 9.58
CA HIS A 335 14.49 5.24 10.28
C HIS A 335 13.75 6.57 10.38
N SER A 336 12.76 6.78 9.52
CA SER A 336 11.98 8.02 9.49
C SER A 336 10.91 8.07 10.58
N SER A 337 10.39 9.28 10.83
CA SER A 337 9.34 9.57 11.81
C SER A 337 8.06 10.02 11.12
N TYR A 338 6.91 9.94 11.84
CA TYR A 338 5.59 10.27 11.32
C TYR A 338 5.24 9.44 10.07
N VAL A 339 5.51 8.14 10.13
CA VAL A 339 5.16 7.19 9.06
C VAL A 339 4.02 6.31 9.52
N THR A 340 2.98 6.24 8.70
CA THR A 340 1.83 5.36 8.88
C THR A 340 1.86 4.24 7.85
N PHE A 341 1.64 3.02 8.31
CA PHE A 341 1.51 1.81 7.48
C PHE A 341 0.12 1.21 7.67
N GLU A 342 -0.55 0.89 6.58
CA GLU A 342 -1.87 0.26 6.61
C GLU A 342 -1.95 -0.92 5.64
N ASP A 343 -2.59 -2.03 6.10
CA ASP A 343 -2.96 -3.17 5.25
C ASP A 343 -1.78 -3.84 4.53
N LEU A 344 -0.64 -4.02 5.25
CA LEU A 344 0.60 -4.59 4.74
C LEU A 344 1.05 -5.80 5.56
N THR A 345 1.70 -6.74 4.91
CA THR A 345 2.52 -7.77 5.56
C THR A 345 4.00 -7.45 5.41
N PHE A 346 4.71 -7.49 6.53
CA PHE A 346 6.16 -7.45 6.62
C PHE A 346 6.64 -8.83 7.04
N GLU A 347 7.49 -9.44 6.23
CA GLU A 347 7.96 -10.79 6.47
C GLU A 347 9.49 -10.87 6.44
N ASN A 348 10.07 -11.67 7.34
CA ASN A 348 11.40 -12.20 7.12
C ASN A 348 11.29 -13.70 6.86
N SER A 349 11.64 -14.12 5.67
CA SER A 349 11.49 -15.48 5.16
C SER A 349 12.76 -16.34 5.29
N ALA A 350 13.77 -15.92 6.06
CA ALA A 350 14.99 -16.68 6.27
C ALA A 350 14.76 -18.03 6.97
N GLY A 351 13.63 -18.19 7.64
CA GLY A 351 13.31 -19.40 8.39
C GLY A 351 13.80 -19.35 9.83
N GLU A 352 14.05 -20.53 10.41
CA GLU A 352 14.58 -20.68 11.77
C GLU A 352 15.62 -21.80 11.84
N GLY A 353 16.43 -21.80 12.89
CA GLY A 353 17.33 -22.91 13.20
C GLY A 353 18.76 -22.46 13.49
N LYS A 354 19.60 -23.47 13.85
CA LYS A 354 21.01 -23.26 14.12
C LYS A 354 21.71 -22.75 12.84
N GLY A 355 22.30 -21.56 12.93
CA GLY A 355 22.99 -20.91 11.80
C GLY A 355 22.17 -19.82 11.11
N ILE A 356 20.91 -19.65 11.49
CA ILE A 356 20.08 -18.48 11.13
C ILE A 356 20.02 -17.53 12.32
N ASP A 357 19.59 -18.02 13.48
CA ASP A 357 19.35 -17.30 14.73
C ASP A 357 18.33 -16.16 14.53
N GLN A 358 18.71 -14.89 14.74
CA GLN A 358 17.80 -13.75 14.60
C GLN A 358 17.56 -13.39 13.14
N ALA A 359 16.31 -13.08 12.80
CA ALA A 359 15.91 -12.67 11.46
C ALA A 359 14.72 -11.70 11.56
N VAL A 360 15.04 -10.41 11.49
CA VAL A 360 14.10 -9.32 11.77
C VAL A 360 13.18 -9.06 10.56
N ALA A 361 11.87 -9.01 10.75
CA ALA A 361 10.96 -8.57 9.70
C ALA A 361 10.94 -7.03 9.60
N VAL A 362 10.80 -6.33 10.74
CA VAL A 362 10.82 -4.87 10.78
C VAL A 362 11.73 -4.37 11.89
N PHE A 363 12.64 -3.47 11.51
CA PHE A 363 13.46 -2.68 12.41
C PHE A 363 12.94 -1.24 12.42
N THR A 364 12.57 -0.70 13.59
CA THR A 364 12.10 0.69 13.72
C THR A 364 13.10 1.53 14.53
N ASP A 365 13.47 2.69 14.00
CA ASP A 365 14.31 3.70 14.69
C ASP A 365 13.66 5.11 14.60
N GLY A 366 12.47 5.19 14.06
CA GLY A 366 11.67 6.42 13.96
C GLY A 366 10.83 6.67 15.21
N ASP A 367 10.34 7.91 15.35
CA ASP A 367 9.32 8.29 16.33
C ASP A 367 7.96 8.51 15.65
N PHE A 368 6.86 8.32 16.38
CA PHE A 368 5.51 8.45 15.85
C PHE A 368 5.24 7.55 14.65
N LEU A 369 5.56 6.27 14.81
CA LEU A 369 5.24 5.26 13.81
C LEU A 369 3.88 4.64 14.13
N PHE A 370 3.03 4.53 13.13
CA PHE A 370 1.72 3.93 13.26
C PHE A 370 1.57 2.75 12.28
N PHE A 371 1.25 1.59 12.82
CA PHE A 371 0.96 0.38 12.05
C PHE A 371 -0.48 -0.02 12.30
N HIS A 372 -1.29 -0.05 11.28
CA HIS A 372 -2.71 -0.36 11.36
C HIS A 372 -3.09 -1.50 10.42
N ARG A 373 -3.71 -2.55 10.95
CA ARG A 373 -4.07 -3.77 10.21
C ARG A 373 -2.89 -4.40 9.47
N CYS A 374 -1.69 -4.30 10.04
CA CYS A 374 -0.48 -4.87 9.48
C CYS A 374 -0.20 -6.26 10.06
N ARG A 375 0.58 -7.05 9.31
CA ARG A 375 1.08 -8.35 9.77
C ARG A 375 2.60 -8.34 9.81
N PHE A 376 3.16 -8.90 10.88
CA PHE A 376 4.60 -9.08 11.09
C PHE A 376 4.88 -10.57 11.19
N ILE A 377 5.52 -11.11 10.17
CA ILE A 377 5.73 -12.55 9.98
C ILE A 377 7.22 -12.85 10.09
N GLY A 378 7.58 -13.71 11.03
CA GLY A 378 8.96 -14.07 11.24
C GLY A 378 9.13 -15.25 12.19
N ASN A 379 10.32 -15.39 12.73
CA ASN A 379 10.66 -16.42 13.69
C ASN A 379 11.32 -15.79 14.93
N GLN A 380 12.61 -15.99 15.17
CA GLN A 380 13.30 -15.34 16.28
C GLN A 380 13.52 -13.86 15.94
N ASP A 381 13.14 -12.97 16.89
CA ASP A 381 13.37 -11.52 16.78
C ASP A 381 12.60 -10.84 15.62
N THR A 382 11.32 -11.17 15.43
CA THR A 382 10.50 -10.68 14.29
C THR A 382 10.39 -9.16 14.23
N LEU A 383 10.05 -8.49 15.35
CA LEU A 383 9.83 -7.06 15.43
C LEU A 383 10.83 -6.40 16.38
N TYR A 384 11.80 -5.68 15.81
CA TYR A 384 12.80 -4.94 16.55
C TYR A 384 12.41 -3.47 16.68
N THR A 385 11.90 -3.10 17.85
CA THR A 385 11.56 -1.71 18.16
C THR A 385 12.77 -1.01 18.76
N TYR A 386 13.71 -0.64 17.87
CA TYR A 386 14.95 0.00 18.27
C TYR A 386 14.71 1.47 18.63
N GLY A 387 15.60 2.05 19.41
CA GLY A 387 15.57 3.47 19.78
C GLY A 387 16.77 3.81 20.65
N ARG A 388 17.02 5.10 20.77
CA ARG A 388 18.04 5.65 21.68
C ARG A 388 17.36 6.63 22.63
N TYR A 389 17.65 6.51 23.92
CA TYR A 389 17.15 7.44 24.93
C TYR A 389 18.30 8.31 25.44
N GLY A 390 18.03 9.57 25.77
CA GLY A 390 19.01 10.52 26.32
C GLY A 390 19.24 11.74 25.44
N LYS A 391 20.27 12.56 25.78
CA LYS A 391 20.49 13.91 25.23
C LYS A 391 20.45 14.03 23.71
N ASN A 392 20.78 12.96 22.99
CA ASN A 392 20.88 12.97 21.52
C ASN A 392 19.94 11.97 20.82
N GLY A 393 19.10 11.20 21.53
CA GLY A 393 18.30 10.12 20.95
C GLY A 393 16.80 10.37 20.93
N GLY A 394 16.28 11.10 21.90
CA GLY A 394 14.84 11.29 22.09
C GLY A 394 14.09 10.00 22.41
N VAL A 395 12.82 10.13 22.70
CA VAL A 395 11.90 9.00 22.88
C VAL A 395 11.47 8.51 21.50
N LYS A 396 11.32 7.20 21.33
CA LYS A 396 10.76 6.58 20.13
C LYS A 396 9.44 5.92 20.49
N ARG A 397 8.37 6.33 19.79
CA ARG A 397 6.99 5.90 20.07
C ARG A 397 6.40 5.22 18.85
N ASN A 398 5.94 3.99 19.04
CA ASN A 398 5.35 3.19 17.97
C ASN A 398 3.98 2.70 18.42
N TYR A 399 2.96 2.87 17.57
CA TYR A 399 1.60 2.40 17.80
C TYR A 399 1.24 1.29 16.82
N TYR A 400 0.69 0.21 17.35
CA TYR A 400 0.24 -0.96 16.59
C TYR A 400 -1.23 -1.19 16.91
N LEU A 401 -2.10 -1.02 15.92
CA LEU A 401 -3.55 -1.19 16.05
C LEU A 401 -4.05 -2.29 15.12
N ASP A 402 -4.83 -3.23 15.66
CA ASP A 402 -5.43 -4.34 14.91
C ASP A 402 -4.39 -5.17 14.12
N CYS A 403 -3.17 -5.30 14.64
CA CYS A 403 -2.08 -5.98 13.97
C CYS A 403 -1.99 -7.46 14.36
N TYR A 404 -1.40 -8.26 13.44
CA TYR A 404 -1.02 -9.64 13.68
C TYR A 404 0.51 -9.75 13.75
N ILE A 405 1.05 -10.33 14.83
CA ILE A 405 2.50 -10.46 15.04
C ILE A 405 2.80 -11.91 15.43
N GLU A 406 3.67 -12.57 14.68
CA GLU A 406 4.07 -13.94 14.97
C GLU A 406 5.58 -14.13 15.06
N GLY A 407 5.99 -15.12 15.82
CA GLY A 407 7.39 -15.53 15.90
C GLY A 407 7.63 -16.68 16.86
N THR A 408 8.91 -16.99 17.07
CA THR A 408 9.35 -18.08 17.95
C THR A 408 9.89 -17.57 19.28
N THR A 409 11.00 -16.86 19.28
CA THR A 409 11.70 -16.39 20.48
C THR A 409 11.85 -14.88 20.43
N ASP A 410 11.51 -14.19 21.55
CA ASP A 410 11.69 -12.75 21.72
C ASP A 410 11.16 -11.94 20.51
N PHE A 411 10.03 -12.37 19.94
CA PHE A 411 9.60 -11.88 18.63
C PHE A 411 9.07 -10.45 18.63
N ILE A 412 8.94 -9.81 19.82
CA ILE A 412 8.77 -8.37 20.00
C ILE A 412 9.84 -7.91 20.99
N PHE A 413 10.85 -7.18 20.52
CA PHE A 413 11.97 -6.82 21.38
C PHE A 413 12.51 -5.41 21.10
N GLY A 414 13.22 -4.84 22.09
CA GLY A 414 13.83 -3.52 21.98
C GLY A 414 13.46 -2.54 23.08
N PRO A 415 13.98 -1.31 23.01
CA PRO A 415 13.83 -0.29 24.05
C PRO A 415 12.71 0.73 23.83
N SER A 416 12.06 0.80 22.66
CA SER A 416 11.09 1.84 22.36
C SER A 416 9.85 1.82 23.26
N ILE A 417 9.13 2.93 23.31
CA ILE A 417 7.77 2.98 23.84
C ILE A 417 6.83 2.46 22.76
N CYS A 418 6.16 1.34 23.02
CA CYS A 418 5.23 0.75 22.05
C CYS A 418 3.86 0.53 22.71
N TYR A 419 2.82 0.93 22.00
CA TYR A 419 1.43 0.69 22.37
C TYR A 419 0.82 -0.28 21.36
N PHE A 420 0.43 -1.46 21.83
CA PHE A 420 -0.22 -2.48 21.04
C PHE A 420 -1.68 -2.55 21.47
N GLU A 421 -2.60 -2.33 20.55
CA GLU A 421 -4.04 -2.36 20.85
C GLU A 421 -4.76 -3.29 19.88
N ASN A 422 -5.62 -4.17 20.44
CA ASN A 422 -6.40 -5.16 19.70
C ASN A 422 -5.53 -6.11 18.83
N CYS A 423 -4.26 -6.29 19.15
CA CYS A 423 -3.35 -7.10 18.35
C CYS A 423 -3.48 -8.60 18.68
N THR A 424 -3.21 -9.44 17.68
CA THR A 424 -3.00 -10.88 17.88
C THR A 424 -1.51 -11.19 17.90
N LEU A 425 -1.04 -11.80 19.01
CA LEU A 425 0.34 -12.21 19.18
C LEU A 425 0.39 -13.75 19.12
N HIS A 426 1.07 -14.29 18.09
CA HIS A 426 1.05 -15.72 17.81
C HIS A 426 2.41 -16.39 18.05
N SER A 427 2.47 -17.25 19.05
CA SER A 427 3.68 -18.01 19.39
C SER A 427 3.81 -19.26 18.51
N LYS A 428 4.88 -19.36 17.74
CA LYS A 428 5.17 -20.51 16.86
C LYS A 428 5.99 -21.60 17.56
N LYS A 429 6.56 -21.31 18.74
CA LYS A 429 7.44 -22.21 19.49
C LYS A 429 7.36 -21.94 20.99
N ASN A 430 7.66 -22.95 21.80
CA ASN A 430 7.79 -22.80 23.25
C ASN A 430 8.96 -21.88 23.58
N SER A 431 8.69 -20.61 23.89
CA SER A 431 9.70 -19.58 24.18
C SER A 431 9.05 -18.30 24.76
N TYR A 432 9.51 -17.13 24.34
CA TYR A 432 9.16 -15.82 24.88
C TYR A 432 8.47 -14.93 23.83
N VAL A 433 7.39 -14.26 24.23
CA VAL A 433 6.71 -13.29 23.37
C VAL A 433 7.54 -11.99 23.28
N THR A 434 7.95 -11.45 24.44
CA THR A 434 8.65 -10.15 24.50
C THR A 434 10.03 -10.24 25.14
N ALA A 435 10.95 -9.36 24.68
CA ALA A 435 12.24 -9.08 25.31
C ALA A 435 12.50 -7.57 25.34
N ALA A 436 11.85 -6.88 26.27
CA ALA A 436 12.00 -5.43 26.42
C ALA A 436 13.39 -5.04 26.93
N SER A 437 13.91 -3.91 26.46
CA SER A 437 15.19 -3.34 26.93
C SER A 437 15.09 -1.83 27.21
N THR A 438 13.97 -1.42 27.77
CA THR A 438 13.68 -0.03 28.14
C THR A 438 14.87 0.61 28.85
N PHE A 439 15.19 1.85 28.52
CA PHE A 439 16.32 2.57 29.09
C PHE A 439 16.00 3.10 30.50
N GLU A 440 17.05 3.34 31.27
CA GLU A 440 16.92 4.00 32.58
C GLU A 440 16.25 5.38 32.44
N GLY A 441 15.30 5.66 33.33
CA GLY A 441 14.56 6.93 33.32
C GLY A 441 13.45 7.03 32.25
N GLN A 442 13.37 6.13 31.27
CA GLN A 442 12.29 6.11 30.32
C GLN A 442 10.96 5.74 31.00
N PRO A 443 9.88 6.54 30.84
CA PRO A 443 8.67 6.37 31.64
C PRO A 443 7.91 5.08 31.29
N TYR A 444 7.86 4.71 30.02
CA TYR A 444 7.15 3.53 29.51
C TYR A 444 8.04 2.66 28.66
N GLY A 445 7.68 1.39 28.49
CA GLY A 445 8.19 0.44 27.51
C GLY A 445 7.03 -0.09 26.66
N TYR A 446 6.73 -1.39 26.77
CA TYR A 446 5.63 -2.01 26.03
C TYR A 446 4.33 -1.99 26.83
N VAL A 447 3.26 -1.55 26.19
CA VAL A 447 1.89 -1.62 26.69
C VAL A 447 1.05 -2.38 25.69
N PHE A 448 0.49 -3.51 26.12
CA PHE A 448 -0.46 -4.33 25.35
C PHE A 448 -1.85 -4.14 25.94
N LYS A 449 -2.81 -3.71 25.14
CA LYS A 449 -4.20 -3.49 25.56
C LYS A 449 -5.15 -4.26 24.65
N ASN A 450 -6.09 -5.00 25.25
CA ASN A 450 -7.08 -5.80 24.54
C ASN A 450 -6.47 -6.80 23.52
N CYS A 451 -5.21 -7.21 23.73
CA CYS A 451 -4.53 -8.12 22.81
C CYS A 451 -4.92 -9.58 23.08
N THR A 452 -4.85 -10.41 22.04
CA THR A 452 -5.11 -11.85 22.13
C THR A 452 -3.81 -12.61 21.85
N LEU A 453 -3.40 -13.46 22.80
CA LEU A 453 -2.25 -14.33 22.65
C LEU A 453 -2.68 -15.73 22.24
N THR A 454 -2.17 -16.18 21.11
CA THR A 454 -2.46 -17.49 20.50
C THR A 454 -1.18 -18.26 20.24
N ALA A 455 -1.29 -19.55 19.91
CA ALA A 455 -0.13 -20.37 19.60
C ALA A 455 -0.40 -21.40 18.51
N ALA A 456 0.66 -21.84 17.85
CA ALA A 456 0.62 -22.93 16.91
C ALA A 456 0.31 -24.28 17.61
N PRO A 457 -0.25 -25.26 16.90
CA PRO A 457 -0.51 -26.59 17.47
C PRO A 457 0.74 -27.21 18.11
N GLY A 458 0.60 -27.70 19.36
CA GLY A 458 1.69 -28.30 20.12
C GLY A 458 2.59 -27.32 20.89
N VAL A 459 2.33 -26.02 20.80
CA VAL A 459 2.99 -24.99 21.60
C VAL A 459 2.19 -24.75 22.89
N ASP A 460 2.79 -25.04 24.05
CA ASP A 460 2.12 -25.08 25.35
C ASP A 460 2.94 -24.47 26.52
N LYS A 461 4.15 -23.95 26.24
CA LYS A 461 5.10 -23.47 27.27
C LYS A 461 5.75 -22.16 26.86
N CYS A 462 4.96 -21.08 26.84
CA CYS A 462 5.44 -19.75 26.51
C CYS A 462 5.40 -18.84 27.73
N TYR A 463 6.28 -17.85 27.74
CA TYR A 463 6.26 -16.73 28.68
C TYR A 463 5.78 -15.46 27.97
N LEU A 464 5.10 -14.58 28.69
CA LEU A 464 4.75 -13.24 28.22
C LEU A 464 5.99 -12.42 27.85
N GLY A 465 7.10 -12.71 28.51
CA GLY A 465 8.38 -12.10 28.20
C GLY A 465 9.45 -12.25 29.29
N ARG A 466 10.59 -11.64 28.98
CA ARG A 466 11.77 -11.59 29.85
C ARG A 466 12.51 -10.25 29.72
N PRO A 467 13.17 -9.74 30.79
CA PRO A 467 13.87 -8.46 30.75
C PRO A 467 15.24 -8.60 30.07
N TRP A 468 15.34 -8.19 28.79
CA TRP A 468 16.61 -8.10 28.09
C TRP A 468 17.49 -6.94 28.61
N GLY A 469 16.86 -5.79 28.94
CA GLY A 469 17.51 -4.64 29.57
C GLY A 469 17.23 -4.54 31.07
N ALA A 470 18.12 -3.90 31.81
CA ALA A 470 18.02 -3.78 33.27
C ALA A 470 16.81 -2.96 33.75
N TYR A 471 16.22 -2.13 32.92
CA TYR A 471 15.06 -1.27 33.23
C TYR A 471 13.85 -1.62 32.37
N ALA A 472 13.81 -2.85 31.84
CA ALA A 472 12.75 -3.32 30.95
C ALA A 472 11.36 -3.11 31.54
N LYS A 473 10.41 -2.62 30.72
CA LYS A 473 9.02 -2.39 31.12
C LYS A 473 8.06 -3.02 30.13
N THR A 474 7.16 -3.88 30.64
CA THR A 474 6.14 -4.53 29.85
C THR A 474 4.85 -4.67 30.64
N VAL A 475 3.73 -4.22 30.08
CA VAL A 475 2.43 -4.21 30.74
C VAL A 475 1.37 -4.80 29.84
N PHE A 476 0.57 -5.75 30.34
CA PHE A 476 -0.59 -6.31 29.66
C PHE A 476 -1.88 -5.85 30.36
N LEU A 477 -2.81 -5.29 29.61
CA LEU A 477 -4.08 -4.73 30.09
C LEU A 477 -5.24 -5.36 29.34
N ASP A 478 -6.16 -5.98 30.06
CA ASP A 478 -7.41 -6.56 29.53
C ASP A 478 -7.17 -7.56 28.36
N CYS A 479 -6.04 -8.28 28.40
CA CYS A 479 -5.63 -9.19 27.33
C CYS A 479 -6.24 -10.60 27.51
N THR A 480 -6.48 -11.29 26.39
CA THR A 480 -6.88 -12.70 26.39
C THR A 480 -5.66 -13.58 26.19
N LEU A 481 -5.29 -14.35 27.22
CA LEU A 481 -4.10 -15.19 27.24
C LEU A 481 -4.47 -16.65 26.96
N GLY A 482 -3.95 -17.21 25.85
CA GLY A 482 -4.12 -18.61 25.50
C GLY A 482 -3.47 -19.56 26.49
N GLY A 483 -3.90 -20.82 26.51
CA GLY A 483 -3.43 -21.85 27.45
C GLY A 483 -1.95 -22.24 27.31
N HIS A 484 -1.26 -21.73 26.28
CA HIS A 484 0.17 -21.89 26.09
C HIS A 484 1.02 -20.99 27.00
N ILE A 485 0.43 -19.97 27.63
CA ILE A 485 1.15 -19.11 28.57
C ILE A 485 1.26 -19.81 29.92
N LEU A 486 2.50 -20.00 30.37
CA LEU A 486 2.82 -20.65 31.63
C LEU A 486 2.28 -19.86 32.85
N PRO A 487 1.93 -20.54 33.95
CA PRO A 487 1.42 -19.88 35.17
C PRO A 487 2.34 -18.79 35.72
N GLU A 488 3.66 -18.98 35.62
CA GLU A 488 4.66 -18.00 36.03
C GLU A 488 4.56 -16.68 35.26
N GLY A 489 4.03 -16.70 34.04
CA GLY A 489 3.83 -15.58 33.14
C GLY A 489 5.09 -14.97 32.59
N TRP A 490 6.08 -14.76 33.41
CA TRP A 490 7.34 -14.09 33.08
C TRP A 490 8.54 -14.97 33.44
N HIS A 491 9.65 -14.75 32.73
CA HIS A 491 10.90 -15.43 33.00
C HIS A 491 12.04 -14.44 33.24
N ASP A 492 13.07 -14.87 33.90
CA ASP A 492 14.28 -14.09 34.15
C ASP A 492 15.24 -14.15 32.96
N TRP A 493 16.03 -13.11 32.76
CA TRP A 493 17.12 -13.13 31.79
C TRP A 493 18.40 -13.60 32.45
N GLU A 494 18.35 -14.77 33.07
CA GLU A 494 19.52 -15.30 33.78
C GLU A 494 20.65 -15.63 32.79
N LYS A 495 21.77 -14.92 32.93
CA LYS A 495 23.05 -15.23 32.28
C LYS A 495 24.17 -15.14 33.30
N PRO A 496 25.00 -16.19 33.47
CA PRO A 496 26.12 -16.14 34.38
C PRO A 496 27.03 -14.95 34.11
N GLY A 497 27.36 -14.18 35.16
CA GLY A 497 28.23 -13.00 35.06
C GLY A 497 27.55 -11.72 34.50
N LYS A 498 26.24 -11.72 34.26
CA LYS A 498 25.48 -10.51 33.89
C LYS A 498 24.71 -9.95 35.07
N PRO A 499 24.43 -8.63 35.09
CA PRO A 499 23.58 -8.02 36.12
C PRO A 499 22.19 -8.66 36.15
N ASP A 500 21.59 -8.70 37.35
CA ASP A 500 20.21 -9.10 37.55
C ASP A 500 19.28 -8.07 36.89
N THR A 501 18.77 -8.38 35.70
CA THR A 501 17.93 -7.46 34.92
C THR A 501 16.53 -7.29 35.52
N LYS A 502 16.02 -8.23 36.34
CA LYS A 502 14.70 -8.14 36.98
C LYS A 502 14.63 -7.09 38.10
N LYS A 503 15.78 -6.75 38.70
CA LYS A 503 15.84 -5.89 39.89
C LYS A 503 15.18 -4.51 39.68
N ASN A 504 15.39 -3.89 38.51
CA ASN A 504 14.88 -2.58 38.17
C ASN A 504 13.81 -2.63 37.06
N SER A 505 13.43 -3.84 36.62
CA SER A 505 12.42 -4.04 35.59
C SER A 505 11.02 -3.89 36.17
N PHE A 506 10.07 -3.50 35.32
CA PHE A 506 8.66 -3.37 35.68
C PHE A 506 7.78 -4.19 34.73
N TYR A 507 7.29 -5.32 35.21
CA TYR A 507 6.43 -6.23 34.49
C TYR A 507 5.09 -6.33 35.21
N ALA A 508 3.98 -6.04 34.53
CA ALA A 508 2.69 -5.94 35.20
C ALA A 508 1.53 -6.44 34.33
N GLU A 509 0.45 -6.83 34.97
CA GLU A 509 -0.81 -7.21 34.33
C GLU A 509 -2.01 -6.57 35.05
N TYR A 510 -3.09 -6.35 34.29
CA TYR A 510 -4.42 -6.01 34.77
C TYR A 510 -5.48 -6.61 33.88
N GLY A 511 -6.53 -7.20 34.46
CA GLY A 511 -7.72 -7.63 33.72
C GLY A 511 -7.49 -8.76 32.71
N SER A 512 -6.31 -9.38 32.67
CA SER A 512 -6.03 -10.49 31.78
C SER A 512 -6.98 -11.67 32.03
N GLN A 513 -7.47 -12.29 30.97
CA GLN A 513 -8.44 -13.38 31.03
C GLN A 513 -8.01 -14.57 30.14
N GLY A 514 -8.74 -15.67 30.21
CA GLY A 514 -8.43 -16.90 29.48
C GLY A 514 -7.58 -17.89 30.28
N PRO A 515 -7.28 -19.06 29.69
CA PRO A 515 -6.56 -20.14 30.41
C PRO A 515 -5.15 -19.73 30.88
N GLY A 516 -4.41 -18.96 30.08
CA GLY A 516 -3.05 -18.52 30.40
C GLY A 516 -2.99 -17.37 31.44
N ALA A 517 -4.13 -16.80 31.83
CA ALA A 517 -4.20 -15.82 32.89
C ALA A 517 -4.27 -16.46 34.30
N ARG A 518 -4.36 -17.77 34.36
CA ARG A 518 -4.50 -18.51 35.61
C ARG A 518 -3.15 -18.91 36.19
N GLY A 519 -3.03 -18.80 37.50
CA GLY A 519 -1.87 -19.29 38.25
C GLY A 519 -1.04 -18.17 38.89
N PRO A 520 -0.09 -18.55 39.75
CA PRO A 520 0.76 -17.58 40.43
C PRO A 520 1.84 -17.07 39.47
N ARG A 521 1.85 -15.75 39.24
CA ARG A 521 2.95 -15.08 38.55
C ARG A 521 4.24 -15.10 39.40
N VAL A 522 5.36 -14.92 38.75
CA VAL A 522 6.64 -14.75 39.44
C VAL A 522 6.57 -13.62 40.48
N LYS A 523 7.29 -13.76 41.61
CA LYS A 523 7.18 -12.83 42.74
C LYS A 523 7.58 -11.39 42.45
N TRP A 524 8.38 -11.15 41.40
CA TRP A 524 8.83 -9.81 41.01
C TRP A 524 7.90 -9.14 39.99
N ALA A 525 6.89 -9.83 39.48
CA ALA A 525 5.84 -9.23 38.65
C ALA A 525 4.80 -8.51 39.50
N HIS A 526 4.14 -7.53 38.91
CA HIS A 526 3.15 -6.67 39.57
C HIS A 526 1.73 -6.93 39.05
N THR A 527 0.76 -6.79 39.93
CA THR A 527 -0.66 -6.71 39.54
C THR A 527 -1.10 -5.27 39.74
N LEU A 528 -1.57 -4.64 38.64
CA LEU A 528 -2.08 -3.27 38.66
C LEU A 528 -3.48 -3.24 39.27
N ARG A 529 -3.87 -2.07 39.79
CA ARG A 529 -5.21 -1.78 40.27
C ARG A 529 -5.94 -0.83 39.34
N ALA A 530 -7.26 -0.80 39.37
CA ALA A 530 -8.08 0.09 38.53
C ALA A 530 -7.61 1.55 38.51
N LYS A 531 -7.16 2.07 39.66
CA LYS A 531 -6.62 3.45 39.78
C LYS A 531 -5.30 3.68 39.04
N ASP A 532 -4.59 2.60 38.67
CA ASP A 532 -3.31 2.70 37.98
C ASP A 532 -3.51 2.74 36.45
N LEU A 533 -4.71 2.39 35.95
CA LEU A 533 -4.99 2.25 34.51
C LEU A 533 -4.90 3.56 33.73
N GLU A 534 -5.32 4.67 34.35
CA GLU A 534 -5.23 6.00 33.73
C GLU A 534 -3.81 6.33 33.25
N LYS A 535 -2.78 5.85 33.97
CA LYS A 535 -1.37 6.05 33.61
C LYS A 535 -0.98 5.37 32.30
N TYR A 536 -1.74 4.34 31.91
CA TYR A 536 -1.49 3.54 30.70
C TYR A 536 -2.53 3.81 29.61
N SER A 537 -3.30 4.91 29.70
CA SER A 537 -4.11 5.34 28.57
C SER A 537 -3.22 5.69 27.37
N PHE A 538 -3.76 5.58 26.17
CA PHE A 538 -3.03 5.91 24.95
C PHE A 538 -2.42 7.30 25.01
N GLU A 539 -3.20 8.28 25.46
CA GLU A 539 -2.78 9.68 25.59
C GLU A 539 -1.61 9.85 26.56
N LYS A 540 -1.64 9.15 27.70
CA LYS A 540 -0.55 9.23 28.69
C LYS A 540 0.74 8.60 28.18
N VAL A 541 0.64 7.49 27.47
CA VAL A 541 1.79 6.75 26.97
C VAL A 541 2.39 7.42 25.74
N MET A 542 1.54 7.93 24.82
CA MET A 542 1.98 8.36 23.48
C MET A 542 2.10 9.88 23.34
N TYR A 543 1.30 10.69 24.06
CA TYR A 543 1.30 12.15 23.90
C TYR A 543 2.03 12.89 25.02
N GLN A 544 1.82 12.49 26.27
CA GLN A 544 2.25 13.27 27.43
C GLN A 544 3.68 12.94 27.84
N GLN A 545 4.56 12.94 26.89
CA GLN A 545 5.99 12.83 27.15
C GLN A 545 6.58 14.22 27.51
N ALA A 546 7.79 14.24 28.04
CA ALA A 546 8.48 15.47 28.44
C ALA A 546 8.69 16.47 27.29
N ASP A 547 8.56 16.04 26.03
CA ASP A 547 8.67 16.89 24.84
C ASP A 547 7.41 17.70 24.54
N GLY A 548 6.28 17.41 25.21
CA GLY A 548 5.01 18.12 25.02
C GLY A 548 4.34 17.94 23.66
N ILE A 549 4.84 17.01 22.82
CA ILE A 549 4.27 16.78 21.49
C ILE A 549 2.97 15.98 21.63
N VAL A 550 1.89 16.50 21.04
CA VAL A 550 0.62 15.80 20.85
C VAL A 550 0.61 15.20 19.45
N TRP A 551 0.48 13.88 19.38
CA TRP A 551 0.44 13.15 18.13
C TRP A 551 -0.88 12.39 17.99
N ASN A 552 -1.64 12.70 16.94
CA ASN A 552 -2.79 11.90 16.55
C ASN A 552 -2.38 10.98 15.38
N PRO A 553 -2.35 9.66 15.58
CA PRO A 553 -1.94 8.72 14.52
C PRO A 553 -2.84 8.75 13.29
N PHE A 554 -4.08 9.24 13.43
CA PHE A 554 -5.05 9.33 12.34
C PHE A 554 -4.94 10.62 11.49
N ASP A 555 -4.12 11.59 11.89
CA ASP A 555 -3.92 12.84 11.12
C ASP A 555 -3.21 12.63 9.78
N ASN A 556 -2.62 11.47 9.57
CA ASN A 556 -1.94 11.10 8.32
C ASN A 556 -2.83 10.34 7.33
N ARG A 557 -4.15 10.28 7.57
CA ARG A 557 -5.11 9.58 6.69
C ARG A 557 -5.77 10.48 5.67
#